data_b2099dbad9d35e33ca05bc0a4fd56506
#
_entry.id   b2099dbad9d35e33ca05bc0a4fd56506
#
_cell.length_a   1.000
_cell.length_b   1.000
_cell.length_c   1.000
_cell.angle_alpha   90.00
_cell.angle_beta   90.00
_cell.angle_gamma   90.00
#
_symmetry.space_group_name_H-M   'P 1'
#
loop_
_entity.id
_entity.type
_entity.pdbx_description
1 polymer ?
#
loop_
_entity_poly.entity_id
_entity_poly.type
_entity_poly.pdbx_seq_one_letter_code
_entity_poly.pdbx_strand_id
1 'polypeptide(L)'
;VWSGNARPIPQVRAGFIDFVDIPFTKGWVQIKGELAYGKFMDNDFLRDHYNYYNQYITTDALYHHKSISFRSNPDKPFVVTIGAELAAQFGGTKRYYKEGVLIDSLTMKSPTRLKDFFKILFPSSGDGQSNKGDQAYYYGNHVGQWNLSAEYRFKNNSSVRGYFEWYYDDASGMGKFNGWDGLWGLEYKSGKKNWLSNVVLEYLDMTNQS
;
A
#
# COMPACT_ATOMS: atom_id res chain seq x y z
N VAL A 1 -2.26 -4.95 -3.22
CA VAL A 1 -3.34 -5.15 -4.19
C VAL A 1 -4.46 -4.16 -3.94
N TRP A 2 -4.58 -3.18 -4.82
CA TRP A 2 -5.62 -2.18 -4.70
C TRP A 2 -6.81 -2.62 -5.55
N SER A 3 -7.97 -2.71 -4.91
CA SER A 3 -9.20 -3.12 -5.59
C SER A 3 -9.62 -2.09 -6.65
N GLY A 4 -9.93 -2.53 -7.86
CA GLY A 4 -10.55 -1.69 -8.89
C GLY A 4 -11.97 -1.23 -8.55
N ASN A 5 -12.59 -1.82 -7.53
CA ASN A 5 -13.94 -1.47 -7.05
C ASN A 5 -13.94 -0.49 -5.88
N ALA A 6 -12.77 -0.05 -5.40
CA ALA A 6 -12.69 0.95 -4.36
C ALA A 6 -13.18 2.32 -4.86
N ARG A 7 -13.86 3.07 -3.99
CA ARG A 7 -14.21 4.46 -4.31
C ARG A 7 -12.93 5.26 -4.55
N PRO A 8 -12.88 6.12 -5.56
CA PRO A 8 -11.73 7.00 -5.77
C PRO A 8 -11.50 7.87 -4.52
N ILE A 9 -10.26 7.94 -4.08
CA ILE A 9 -9.84 8.82 -3.00
C ILE A 9 -9.33 10.11 -3.63
N PRO A 10 -9.97 11.28 -3.41
CA PRO A 10 -9.41 12.56 -3.82
C PRO A 10 -8.02 12.75 -3.21
N GLN A 11 -7.01 12.95 -4.07
CA GLN A 11 -5.62 13.01 -3.62
C GLN A 11 -4.76 13.88 -4.55
N VAL A 12 -3.72 14.46 -3.97
CA VAL A 12 -2.63 15.09 -4.70
C VAL A 12 -1.47 14.13 -4.73
N ARG A 13 -0.87 13.94 -5.91
CA ARG A 13 0.22 12.99 -6.15
C ARG A 13 1.41 13.72 -6.76
N ALA A 14 2.62 13.31 -6.34
CA ALA A 14 3.86 13.78 -6.90
C ALA A 14 4.87 12.63 -7.00
N GLY A 15 5.63 12.56 -8.09
CA GLY A 15 6.65 11.54 -8.27
C GLY A 15 6.92 11.19 -9.72
N PHE A 16 7.62 10.09 -9.92
CA PHE A 16 7.90 9.50 -11.22
C PHE A 16 6.88 8.39 -11.48
N ILE A 17 5.87 8.65 -12.29
CA ILE A 17 4.78 7.69 -12.59
C ILE A 17 5.31 6.52 -13.42
N ASP A 18 6.27 6.80 -14.32
CA ASP A 18 6.97 5.81 -15.13
C ASP A 18 8.39 5.61 -14.63
N PHE A 19 9.01 4.50 -15.02
CA PHE A 19 10.42 4.27 -14.71
C PHE A 19 11.30 5.25 -15.46
N VAL A 20 12.17 5.92 -14.72
CA VAL A 20 13.18 6.86 -15.24
C VAL A 20 14.57 6.37 -14.90
N ASP A 21 15.54 6.64 -15.77
CA ASP A 21 16.93 6.28 -15.52
C ASP A 21 17.50 7.05 -14.32
N ILE A 22 18.17 6.35 -13.43
CA ILE A 22 18.92 6.99 -12.36
C ILE A 22 20.18 7.62 -12.98
N PRO A 23 20.43 8.91 -12.76
CA PRO A 23 21.64 9.56 -13.22
C PRO A 23 22.90 8.76 -12.84
N PHE A 24 23.90 8.76 -13.71
CA PHE A 24 25.20 8.09 -13.55
C PHE A 24 25.17 6.55 -13.64
N THR A 25 24.03 5.90 -13.69
CA THR A 25 23.93 4.44 -13.86
C THR A 25 24.02 3.99 -15.32
N LYS A 26 24.07 4.91 -16.28
CA LYS A 26 24.08 4.63 -17.73
C LYS A 26 22.93 3.71 -18.18
N GLY A 27 21.74 3.91 -17.59
CA GLY A 27 20.55 3.12 -17.89
C GLY A 27 20.53 1.69 -17.29
N TRP A 28 21.51 1.36 -16.43
CA TRP A 28 21.51 0.04 -15.77
C TRP A 28 20.47 -0.08 -14.66
N VAL A 29 20.09 1.03 -14.05
CA VAL A 29 19.07 1.05 -12.98
C VAL A 29 18.09 2.18 -13.25
N GLN A 30 16.83 1.86 -13.17
CA GLN A 30 15.72 2.79 -13.27
C GLN A 30 14.97 2.87 -11.95
N ILE A 31 14.35 4.02 -11.68
CA ILE A 31 13.53 4.27 -10.51
C ILE A 31 12.11 4.70 -10.94
N LYS A 32 11.13 4.25 -10.19
CA LYS A 32 9.74 4.71 -10.23
C LYS A 32 9.29 4.92 -8.79
N GLY A 33 8.46 5.92 -8.54
CA GLY A 33 7.91 6.12 -7.21
C GLY A 33 7.04 7.35 -7.11
N GLU A 34 6.16 7.36 -6.14
CA GLU A 34 5.27 8.48 -5.90
C GLU A 34 4.95 8.66 -4.42
N LEU A 35 4.53 9.87 -4.10
CA LEU A 35 3.93 10.26 -2.83
C LEU A 35 2.55 10.83 -3.11
N ALA A 36 1.57 10.46 -2.29
CA ALA A 36 0.23 11.00 -2.38
C ALA A 36 -0.32 11.31 -0.99
N TYR A 37 -1.11 12.37 -0.93
CA TYR A 37 -1.94 12.70 0.23
C TYR A 37 -3.36 12.96 -0.25
N GLY A 38 -4.32 12.40 0.48
CA GLY A 38 -5.73 12.49 0.16
C GLY A 38 -6.62 12.47 1.38
N LYS A 39 -7.92 12.43 1.15
CA LYS A 39 -8.93 12.35 2.20
C LYS A 39 -9.93 11.26 1.86
N PHE A 40 -10.22 10.39 2.83
CA PHE A 40 -11.34 9.47 2.71
C PHE A 40 -12.67 10.23 2.77
N MET A 41 -13.54 9.92 1.82
CA MET A 41 -14.87 10.52 1.73
C MET A 41 -15.91 9.40 1.76
N ASP A 42 -16.64 9.31 2.87
CA ASP A 42 -17.67 8.30 3.07
C ASP A 42 -19.10 8.85 2.94
N ASN A 43 -19.24 10.16 2.78
CA ASN A 43 -20.54 10.86 2.72
C ASN A 43 -21.48 10.44 3.86
N ASP A 44 -20.93 10.42 5.08
CA ASP A 44 -21.64 10.00 6.30
C ASP A 44 -22.14 8.55 6.31
N PHE A 45 -21.75 7.73 5.32
CA PHE A 45 -22.20 6.36 5.21
C PHE A 45 -21.94 5.53 6.47
N LEU A 46 -20.74 5.65 7.06
CA LEU A 46 -20.39 4.93 8.28
C LEU A 46 -21.28 5.35 9.45
N ARG A 47 -21.52 6.64 9.63
CA ARG A 47 -22.41 7.17 10.67
C ARG A 47 -23.84 6.66 10.48
N ASP A 48 -24.37 6.74 9.27
CA ASP A 48 -25.77 6.42 9.00
C ASP A 48 -26.10 4.94 9.04
N HIS A 49 -25.11 4.06 8.78
CA HIS A 49 -25.31 2.62 8.74
C HIS A 49 -24.81 1.88 9.98
N TYR A 50 -23.86 2.44 10.72
CA TYR A 50 -23.18 1.74 11.83
C TYR A 50 -23.31 2.42 13.19
N ASN A 51 -24.04 3.51 13.31
CA ASN A 51 -24.23 4.23 14.57
C ASN A 51 -24.99 3.41 15.66
N TYR A 52 -25.70 2.36 15.26
CA TYR A 52 -26.39 1.45 16.18
C TYR A 52 -25.47 0.49 16.94
N TYR A 53 -24.26 0.27 16.42
CA TYR A 53 -23.30 -0.64 17.03
C TYR A 53 -22.48 0.08 18.10
N ASN A 54 -22.18 -0.61 19.19
CA ASN A 54 -21.28 -0.11 20.25
C ASN A 54 -19.85 -0.14 19.76
N GLN A 55 -19.45 0.83 18.96
CA GLN A 55 -18.14 0.89 18.34
C GLN A 55 -17.73 2.32 17.98
N TYR A 56 -16.43 2.49 17.69
CA TYR A 56 -15.91 3.73 17.14
C TYR A 56 -16.16 3.80 15.64
N ILE A 57 -16.69 4.94 15.18
CA ILE A 57 -16.76 5.31 13.78
C ILE A 57 -15.74 6.42 13.53
N THR A 58 -14.82 6.19 12.62
CA THR A 58 -13.82 7.20 12.24
C THR A 58 -14.26 7.90 10.97
N THR A 59 -14.42 9.23 11.04
CA THR A 59 -14.76 10.08 9.89
C THR A 59 -13.64 11.07 9.61
N ASP A 60 -13.63 11.64 8.39
CA ASP A 60 -12.65 12.67 7.99
C ASP A 60 -11.18 12.20 8.06
N ALA A 61 -10.96 10.90 7.97
CA ALA A 61 -9.61 10.37 7.96
C ALA A 61 -8.84 10.80 6.70
N LEU A 62 -7.55 11.03 6.88
CA LEU A 62 -6.63 11.35 5.80
C LEU A 62 -5.98 10.08 5.27
N TYR A 63 -5.65 10.12 3.99
CA TYR A 63 -4.96 9.08 3.26
C TYR A 63 -3.54 9.52 2.91
N HIS A 64 -2.58 8.63 3.09
CA HIS A 64 -1.23 8.78 2.58
C HIS A 64 -0.87 7.53 1.79
N HIS A 65 -0.17 7.72 0.67
CA HIS A 65 0.41 6.64 -0.11
C HIS A 65 1.82 7.01 -0.52
N LYS A 66 2.70 6.05 -0.47
CA LYS A 66 4.06 6.16 -0.99
C LYS A 66 4.48 4.85 -1.64
N SER A 67 5.21 4.96 -2.72
CA SER A 67 5.80 3.81 -3.40
C SER A 67 7.18 4.14 -3.93
N ILE A 68 8.01 3.12 -3.99
CA ILE A 68 9.31 3.19 -4.65
C ILE A 68 9.59 1.84 -5.30
N SER A 69 10.11 1.85 -6.53
CA SER A 69 10.51 0.65 -7.25
C SER A 69 11.79 0.92 -8.03
N PHE A 70 12.65 -0.06 -8.04
CA PHE A 70 13.88 -0.07 -8.84
C PHE A 70 13.78 -1.20 -9.85
N ARG A 71 14.23 -0.93 -11.06
CA ARG A 71 14.26 -1.91 -12.15
C ARG A 71 15.63 -1.93 -12.81
N SER A 72 16.15 -3.11 -13.11
CA SER A 72 17.35 -3.25 -13.93
C SER A 72 17.08 -2.83 -15.38
N ASN A 73 18.13 -2.68 -16.17
CA ASN A 73 18.01 -2.23 -17.57
C ASN A 73 16.97 -3.04 -18.35
N PRO A 74 15.88 -2.39 -18.83
CA PRO A 74 14.78 -3.06 -19.51
C PRO A 74 15.14 -3.55 -20.91
N ASP A 75 16.26 -3.09 -21.50
CA ASP A 75 16.73 -3.52 -22.82
C ASP A 75 17.46 -4.86 -22.78
N LYS A 76 17.72 -5.36 -21.57
CA LYS A 76 18.37 -6.65 -21.39
C LYS A 76 17.35 -7.80 -21.40
N PRO A 77 17.76 -9.01 -21.81
CA PRO A 77 16.87 -10.17 -21.77
C PRO A 77 16.38 -10.52 -20.36
N PHE A 78 17.19 -10.28 -19.33
CA PHE A 78 16.85 -10.53 -17.93
C PHE A 78 16.65 -9.20 -17.20
N VAL A 79 15.46 -9.04 -16.66
CA VAL A 79 15.02 -7.82 -15.96
C VAL A 79 14.53 -8.17 -14.56
N VAL A 80 15.09 -7.51 -13.57
CA VAL A 80 14.66 -7.63 -12.16
C VAL A 80 14.02 -6.33 -11.72
N THR A 81 12.91 -6.43 -10.99
CA THR A 81 12.26 -5.28 -10.35
C THR A 81 12.06 -5.58 -8.88
N ILE A 82 12.38 -4.62 -8.03
CA ILE A 82 12.16 -4.64 -6.59
C ILE A 82 11.42 -3.37 -6.23
N GLY A 83 10.33 -3.49 -5.49
CA GLY A 83 9.54 -2.33 -5.07
C GLY A 83 8.95 -2.49 -3.68
N ALA A 84 8.58 -1.37 -3.12
CA ALA A 84 7.80 -1.29 -1.88
C ALA A 84 6.68 -0.27 -2.06
N GLU A 85 5.55 -0.57 -1.46
CA GLU A 85 4.36 0.28 -1.49
C GLU A 85 3.73 0.29 -0.10
N LEU A 86 3.35 1.47 0.35
CA LEU A 86 2.76 1.67 1.67
C LEU A 86 1.64 2.69 1.58
N ALA A 87 0.46 2.31 2.06
CA ALA A 87 -0.64 3.21 2.31
C ALA A 87 -0.88 3.36 3.80
N ALA A 88 -1.39 4.52 4.21
CA ALA A 88 -1.73 4.78 5.59
C ALA A 88 -3.02 5.60 5.71
N GLN A 89 -3.81 5.24 6.71
CA GLN A 89 -4.93 6.06 7.18
C GLN A 89 -4.49 6.76 8.47
N PHE A 90 -4.67 8.07 8.55
CA PHE A 90 -4.29 8.84 9.72
C PHE A 90 -5.23 10.03 9.97
N GLY A 91 -5.11 10.69 11.11
CA GLY A 91 -6.00 11.79 11.46
C GLY A 91 -7.45 11.35 11.65
N GLY A 92 -8.37 12.25 11.34
CA GLY A 92 -9.81 12.02 11.47
C GLY A 92 -10.34 12.17 12.88
N THR A 93 -11.63 11.91 13.02
CA THR A 93 -12.35 11.99 14.30
C THR A 93 -13.01 10.65 14.59
N LYS A 94 -12.61 10.01 15.69
CA LYS A 94 -13.23 8.80 16.21
C LYS A 94 -14.40 9.18 17.10
N ARG A 95 -15.60 8.75 16.74
CA ARG A 95 -16.83 8.96 17.50
C ARG A 95 -17.34 7.62 17.99
N TYR A 96 -17.65 7.55 19.27
CA TYR A 96 -18.25 6.34 19.85
C TYR A 96 -19.77 6.49 19.88
N TYR A 97 -20.49 5.52 19.32
CA TYR A 97 -21.93 5.42 19.35
C TYR A 97 -22.36 4.24 20.20
N LYS A 98 -23.44 4.41 20.94
CA LYS A 98 -24.13 3.36 21.67
C LYS A 98 -25.61 3.42 21.31
N GLU A 99 -26.14 2.37 20.69
CA GLU A 99 -27.54 2.27 20.28
C GLU A 99 -28.03 3.50 19.49
N GLY A 100 -27.23 3.99 18.58
CA GLY A 100 -27.52 5.17 17.76
C GLY A 100 -27.25 6.52 18.42
N VAL A 101 -26.87 6.55 19.70
CA VAL A 101 -26.59 7.78 20.44
C VAL A 101 -25.08 8.05 20.49
N LEU A 102 -24.67 9.25 20.06
CA LEU A 102 -23.28 9.71 20.17
C LEU A 102 -22.92 9.96 21.64
N ILE A 103 -21.81 9.36 22.08
CA ILE A 103 -21.24 9.62 23.41
C ILE A 103 -20.09 10.62 23.22
N ASP A 104 -20.39 11.90 23.35
CA ASP A 104 -19.44 13.00 23.10
C ASP A 104 -18.17 12.91 23.96
N SER A 105 -18.28 12.47 25.21
CA SER A 105 -17.14 12.32 26.12
C SER A 105 -16.11 11.32 25.62
N LEU A 106 -16.46 10.44 24.69
CA LEU A 106 -15.58 9.46 24.08
C LEU A 106 -15.15 9.85 22.64
N THR A 107 -15.54 11.05 22.17
CA THR A 107 -15.09 11.57 20.88
C THR A 107 -13.62 11.97 20.95
N MET A 108 -12.81 11.44 20.04
CA MET A 108 -11.38 11.70 19.97
C MET A 108 -11.01 12.22 18.58
N LYS A 109 -10.40 13.40 18.53
CA LYS A 109 -9.87 13.97 17.29
C LYS A 109 -8.36 13.68 17.22
N SER A 110 -7.95 12.92 16.22
CA SER A 110 -6.53 12.67 15.97
C SER A 110 -5.86 13.93 15.40
N PRO A 111 -4.62 14.24 15.83
CA PRO A 111 -3.93 15.44 15.35
C PRO A 111 -3.58 15.33 13.87
N THR A 112 -3.61 16.48 13.17
CA THR A 112 -3.27 16.60 11.74
C THR A 112 -2.38 17.81 11.50
N ARG A 113 -1.36 18.00 12.37
CA ARG A 113 -0.37 19.08 12.25
C ARG A 113 0.67 18.72 11.17
N LEU A 114 1.39 19.67 10.66
CA LEU A 114 2.44 19.45 9.66
C LEU A 114 3.42 18.34 10.06
N LYS A 115 3.82 18.28 11.33
CA LYS A 115 4.70 17.21 11.84
C LYS A 115 4.09 15.81 11.68
N ASP A 116 2.77 15.68 11.73
CA ASP A 116 2.07 14.40 11.62
C ASP A 116 2.11 13.87 10.18
N PHE A 117 2.13 14.74 9.18
CA PHE A 117 2.38 14.37 7.79
C PHE A 117 3.81 13.80 7.58
N PHE A 118 4.80 14.35 8.27
CA PHE A 118 6.17 13.79 8.23
C PHE A 118 6.27 12.46 8.98
N LYS A 119 5.54 12.27 10.08
CA LYS A 119 5.49 10.99 10.80
C LYS A 119 4.89 9.87 9.96
N ILE A 120 3.90 10.18 9.12
CA ILE A 120 3.32 9.23 8.18
C ILE A 120 4.29 8.94 7.03
N LEU A 121 5.01 9.95 6.55
CA LEU A 121 6.01 9.76 5.49
C LEU A 121 7.17 8.86 5.96
N PHE A 122 7.67 9.12 7.16
CA PHE A 122 8.70 8.31 7.83
C PHE A 122 8.06 7.67 9.07
N PRO A 123 7.59 6.41 8.98
CA PRO A 123 6.85 5.78 10.06
C PRO A 123 7.54 5.95 11.41
N SER A 124 6.90 6.62 12.31
CA SER A 124 7.39 6.92 13.66
C SER A 124 6.24 6.99 14.65
N SER A 125 6.51 6.75 15.93
CA SER A 125 5.49 6.76 16.96
C SER A 125 4.76 8.10 17.07
N GLY A 126 3.49 8.04 17.48
CA GLY A 126 2.67 9.20 17.81
C GLY A 126 3.18 9.94 19.06
N ASP A 127 2.61 11.09 19.34
CA ASP A 127 2.89 11.86 20.57
C ASP A 127 1.74 11.74 21.57
N GLY A 128 1.86 12.41 22.71
CA GLY A 128 0.86 12.37 23.78
C GLY A 128 -0.56 12.83 23.42
N GLN A 129 -0.77 13.39 22.21
CA GLN A 129 -2.09 13.76 21.69
C GLN A 129 -2.64 12.70 20.71
N SER A 130 -1.84 11.70 20.34
CA SER A 130 -2.24 10.58 19.51
C SER A 130 -2.97 9.53 20.37
N ASN A 131 -3.66 8.59 19.72
CA ASN A 131 -4.25 7.47 20.46
C ASN A 131 -3.14 6.54 21.03
N LYS A 132 -3.49 5.67 21.98
CA LYS A 132 -2.49 4.82 22.67
C LYS A 132 -1.72 3.90 21.73
N GLY A 133 -2.37 3.37 20.69
CA GLY A 133 -1.71 2.55 19.67
C GLY A 133 -0.68 3.33 18.88
N ASP A 134 -1.05 4.52 18.39
CA ASP A 134 -0.14 5.41 17.65
C ASP A 134 1.04 5.90 18.50
N GLN A 135 0.86 6.03 19.83
CA GLN A 135 1.94 6.38 20.75
C GLN A 135 2.93 5.23 20.95
N ALA A 136 2.43 3.99 21.01
CA ALA A 136 3.23 2.81 21.31
C ALA A 136 4.01 2.31 20.08
N TYR A 137 3.44 2.44 18.88
CA TYR A 137 3.99 1.86 17.66
C TYR A 137 4.25 2.93 16.59
N TYR A 138 3.35 3.04 15.59
CA TYR A 138 3.46 4.01 14.50
C TYR A 138 2.19 4.85 14.42
N TYR A 139 2.39 6.13 14.08
CA TYR A 139 1.26 7.02 13.87
C TYR A 139 0.48 6.63 12.61
N GLY A 140 -0.81 6.33 12.79
CA GLY A 140 -1.71 5.90 11.74
C GLY A 140 -1.75 4.38 11.52
N ASN A 141 -2.74 3.94 10.76
CA ASN A 141 -2.91 2.54 10.37
C ASN A 141 -2.25 2.32 9.01
N HIS A 142 -1.22 1.48 8.96
CA HIS A 142 -0.40 1.24 7.78
C HIS A 142 -0.69 -0.14 7.18
N VAL A 143 -0.80 -0.19 5.87
CA VAL A 143 -0.84 -1.42 5.09
C VAL A 143 0.10 -1.27 3.91
N GLY A 144 0.84 -2.31 3.60
CA GLY A 144 1.80 -2.23 2.50
C GLY A 144 2.17 -3.58 1.91
N GLN A 145 3.07 -3.50 0.95
CA GLN A 145 3.59 -4.68 0.29
C GLN A 145 5.01 -4.44 -0.23
N TRP A 146 5.78 -5.53 -0.26
CA TRP A 146 6.98 -5.63 -1.06
C TRP A 146 6.66 -6.36 -2.36
N ASN A 147 7.26 -5.90 -3.45
CA ASN A 147 7.08 -6.47 -4.78
C ASN A 147 8.44 -6.87 -5.33
N LEU A 148 8.57 -8.14 -5.67
CA LEU A 148 9.76 -8.70 -6.32
C LEU A 148 9.33 -9.32 -7.63
N SER A 149 10.06 -9.08 -8.71
CA SER A 149 9.86 -9.82 -9.95
C SER A 149 11.15 -10.00 -10.73
N ALA A 150 11.22 -11.11 -11.45
CA ALA A 150 12.29 -11.39 -12.41
C ALA A 150 11.64 -11.87 -13.71
N GLU A 151 11.98 -11.22 -14.82
CA GLU A 151 11.48 -11.54 -16.16
C GLU A 151 12.65 -11.92 -17.06
N TYR A 152 12.46 -12.98 -17.83
CA TYR A 152 13.36 -13.35 -18.91
C TYR A 152 12.63 -13.28 -20.26
N ARG A 153 13.20 -12.54 -21.21
CA ARG A 153 12.68 -12.36 -22.56
C ARG A 153 13.50 -13.18 -23.56
N PHE A 154 12.82 -14.07 -24.24
CA PHE A 154 13.42 -14.91 -25.26
C PHE A 154 13.54 -14.15 -26.60
N LYS A 155 14.42 -14.64 -27.47
CA LYS A 155 14.65 -14.07 -28.81
C LYS A 155 13.40 -14.06 -29.71
N ASN A 156 12.43 -14.93 -29.45
CA ASN A 156 11.15 -15.00 -30.16
C ASN A 156 10.08 -14.05 -29.60
N ASN A 157 10.46 -13.07 -28.77
CA ASN A 157 9.60 -12.13 -28.07
C ASN A 157 8.62 -12.75 -27.07
N SER A 158 8.75 -14.03 -26.73
CA SER A 158 8.06 -14.57 -25.56
C SER A 158 8.79 -14.19 -24.28
N SER A 159 8.09 -14.22 -23.16
CA SER A 159 8.72 -14.00 -21.85
C SER A 159 8.16 -14.92 -20.77
N VAL A 160 8.98 -15.15 -19.73
CA VAL A 160 8.57 -15.76 -18.49
C VAL A 160 8.92 -14.81 -17.37
N ARG A 161 7.97 -14.54 -16.50
CA ARG A 161 8.11 -13.68 -15.33
C ARG A 161 7.69 -14.43 -14.07
N GLY A 162 8.62 -14.58 -13.13
CA GLY A 162 8.30 -14.94 -11.76
C GLY A 162 8.11 -13.69 -10.91
N TYR A 163 7.17 -13.71 -9.98
CA TYR A 163 6.98 -12.59 -9.05
C TYR A 163 6.53 -13.08 -7.70
N PHE A 164 6.80 -12.25 -6.70
CA PHE A 164 6.39 -12.43 -5.32
C PHE A 164 5.91 -11.10 -4.76
N GLU A 165 4.69 -11.08 -4.21
CA GLU A 165 4.10 -9.96 -3.51
C GLU A 165 3.92 -10.35 -2.06
N TRP A 166 4.56 -9.61 -1.18
CA TRP A 166 4.55 -9.86 0.23
C TRP A 166 3.81 -8.74 0.95
N TYR A 167 2.63 -9.08 1.44
CA TYR A 167 1.75 -8.16 2.15
C TYR A 167 2.13 -8.06 3.62
N TYR A 168 1.98 -6.87 4.17
CA TYR A 168 2.12 -6.62 5.59
C TYR A 168 1.11 -5.58 6.06
N ASP A 169 0.63 -5.78 7.29
CA ASP A 169 -0.12 -4.84 8.08
C ASP A 169 0.75 -4.46 9.26
N ASP A 170 1.05 -3.17 9.42
CA ASP A 170 1.94 -2.60 10.42
C ASP A 170 3.46 -2.93 10.28
N ALA A 171 4.23 -2.54 11.30
CA ALA A 171 5.68 -2.68 11.33
C ALA A 171 6.16 -4.11 11.55
N SER A 172 5.39 -4.96 12.20
CA SER A 172 5.75 -6.34 12.47
C SER A 172 5.85 -7.13 11.17
N GLY A 173 4.91 -6.91 10.25
CA GLY A 173 4.92 -7.50 8.91
C GLY A 173 6.06 -7.01 8.02
N MET A 174 6.49 -5.75 8.15
CA MET A 174 7.65 -5.21 7.40
C MET A 174 8.95 -5.98 7.67
N GLY A 175 9.11 -6.53 8.86
CA GLY A 175 10.32 -7.24 9.30
C GLY A 175 10.39 -8.72 8.90
N LYS A 176 9.43 -9.24 8.12
CA LYS A 176 9.43 -10.65 7.69
C LYS A 176 9.16 -11.69 8.78
N PHE A 177 8.41 -11.34 9.80
CA PHE A 177 8.10 -12.29 10.87
C PHE A 177 7.08 -13.37 10.47
N ASN A 178 6.34 -13.15 9.40
CA ASN A 178 5.38 -14.08 8.80
C ASN A 178 5.97 -14.98 7.70
N GLY A 179 7.27 -15.20 7.70
CA GLY A 179 7.93 -16.16 6.82
C GLY A 179 7.85 -15.80 5.33
N TRP A 180 7.34 -16.74 4.52
CA TRP A 180 7.20 -16.61 3.07
C TRP A 180 5.74 -16.43 2.62
N ASP A 181 4.86 -16.02 3.53
CA ASP A 181 3.48 -15.68 3.19
C ASP A 181 3.44 -14.57 2.15
N GLY A 182 2.51 -14.68 1.23
CA GLY A 182 2.34 -13.75 0.14
C GLY A 182 1.82 -14.40 -1.13
N LEU A 183 1.76 -13.63 -2.19
CA LEU A 183 1.36 -14.09 -3.51
C LEU A 183 2.59 -14.46 -4.36
N TRP A 184 2.68 -15.71 -4.73
CA TRP A 184 3.67 -16.24 -5.67
C TRP A 184 3.05 -16.36 -7.05
N GLY A 185 3.69 -15.82 -8.06
CA GLY A 185 3.17 -15.86 -9.40
C GLY A 185 4.20 -16.26 -10.45
N LEU A 186 3.71 -16.95 -11.46
CA LEU A 186 4.45 -17.29 -12.68
C LEU A 186 3.62 -16.90 -13.88
N GLU A 187 4.16 -16.07 -14.73
CA GLU A 187 3.52 -15.61 -15.96
C GLU A 187 4.34 -16.01 -17.18
N TYR A 188 3.68 -16.57 -18.18
CA TYR A 188 4.23 -16.76 -19.51
C TYR A 188 3.48 -15.91 -20.52
N LYS A 189 4.19 -15.13 -21.32
CA LYS A 189 3.65 -14.38 -22.48
C LYS A 189 4.19 -14.95 -23.76
N SER A 190 3.30 -15.24 -24.71
CA SER A 190 3.68 -15.64 -26.05
C SER A 190 4.17 -14.45 -26.85
N GLY A 191 5.26 -14.62 -27.60
CA GLY A 191 5.74 -13.61 -28.55
C GLY A 191 4.90 -13.48 -29.82
N LYS A 192 3.88 -14.31 -29.98
CA LYS A 192 3.00 -14.33 -31.16
C LYS A 192 1.54 -14.22 -30.70
N LYS A 193 0.72 -13.52 -31.50
CA LYS A 193 -0.74 -13.55 -31.32
C LYS A 193 -1.27 -14.91 -31.75
N ASN A 194 -1.73 -15.69 -30.79
CA ASN A 194 -2.39 -16.98 -30.99
C ASN A 194 -3.51 -17.13 -29.94
N TRP A 195 -4.23 -18.22 -29.97
CA TRP A 195 -5.31 -18.47 -29.04
C TRP A 195 -4.87 -18.51 -27.56
N LEU A 196 -3.58 -18.86 -27.30
CA LEU A 196 -2.97 -18.82 -25.98
C LEU A 196 -1.87 -17.75 -25.96
N SER A 197 -2.25 -16.53 -25.61
CA SER A 197 -1.32 -15.40 -25.63
C SER A 197 -0.64 -15.15 -24.28
N ASN A 198 -1.28 -15.55 -23.17
CA ASN A 198 -0.76 -15.41 -21.83
C ASN A 198 -1.27 -16.53 -20.92
N VAL A 199 -0.41 -17.00 -20.02
CA VAL A 199 -0.77 -17.92 -18.94
C VAL A 199 -0.23 -17.35 -17.63
N VAL A 200 -1.08 -17.30 -16.61
CA VAL A 200 -0.70 -16.89 -15.26
C VAL A 200 -1.08 -18.01 -14.30
N LEU A 201 -0.14 -18.38 -13.45
CA LEU A 201 -0.32 -19.30 -12.34
C LEU A 201 0.04 -18.56 -11.06
N GLU A 202 -0.88 -18.53 -10.10
CA GLU A 202 -0.71 -17.85 -8.82
C GLU A 202 -1.01 -18.79 -7.66
N TYR A 203 -0.23 -18.63 -6.59
CA TYR A 203 -0.41 -19.32 -5.32
C TYR A 203 -0.32 -18.29 -4.19
N LEU A 204 -1.39 -18.17 -3.42
CA LEU A 204 -1.46 -17.30 -2.25
C LEU A 204 -1.27 -18.13 -0.98
N ASP A 205 -0.23 -17.84 -0.22
CA ASP A 205 0.02 -18.40 1.11
C ASP A 205 -0.19 -17.32 2.18
N MET A 206 -0.97 -17.64 3.20
CA MET A 206 -1.29 -16.76 4.33
C MET A 206 -1.30 -17.56 5.64
N THR A 207 -0.50 -18.62 5.72
CA THR A 207 -0.58 -19.59 6.83
C THR A 207 0.10 -19.12 8.11
N ASN A 208 1.07 -18.20 8.01
CA ASN A 208 1.83 -17.68 9.16
C ASN A 208 1.44 -16.27 9.57
N GLN A 209 0.31 -15.76 9.08
CA GLN A 209 -0.20 -14.46 9.49
C GLN A 209 -0.86 -14.58 10.88
N SER A 210 -0.35 -13.85 11.83
CA SER A 210 -0.88 -13.76 13.21
C SER A 210 -1.65 -12.46 13.43
#